data_47414d73c6f7ff0fd4f144d773cdb65c
#
_entry.id   47414d73c6f7ff0fd4f144d773cdb65c
#
_cell.length_a   1.000
_cell.length_b   1.000
_cell.length_c   1.000
_cell.angle_alpha   90.00
_cell.angle_beta   90.00
_cell.angle_gamma   90.00
#
_symmetry.space_group_name_H-M   'P 1'
#
loop_
_entity.id
_entity.type
_entity.pdbx_description
1 polymer ?
#
loop_
_entity_poly.entity_id
_entity_poly.type
_entity_poly.pdbx_seq_one_letter_code
_entity_poly.pdbx_strand_id
1 'polypeptide(L)'
;MFLGGMRRSSSKISWNVLYYPLCRKERGIVEQARHSDEILATAPIGRLILKLAVPSVAAQIINMLYNIVDRIYIGHIPVVGDVALTGVGVTFPIITLISAFAAFAGQGGAPLASIQLGAGRRVEAQRILGNSLTLLLCAAVVLTVGFSIFQEPILYAFGASDATIGYAKEYISIYLLGTVFVQLALGLNPFISAQGRATTAMLSVLIGAILNIVLDPIFIFGLGMGVRGAALATIISQAVSAAWVVGFLCSRRSSLRLHRVFLLPNRRIIGRIAGLGIAPFIMQSTESLVTVVLNTGMQTYGGDLYVGSITIMQSVMQMIVMPVQGITQGTQPIMSYNYGARNYHRVRQTFKRLLTITLTVTCAAFLLVAQIGRAHV
;
A
#
# COMPACT_ATOMS: atom_id res chain seq x y z
N MET A 1 16.96 -57.94 39.46
CA MET A 1 17.39 -56.86 40.39
C MET A 1 17.32 -55.53 39.67
N PHE A 2 16.51 -54.63 40.19
CA PHE A 2 16.07 -53.31 39.72
C PHE A 2 17.18 -52.39 39.23
N LEU A 3 16.84 -51.61 38.15
CA LEU A 3 17.22 -50.21 37.86
C LEU A 3 16.51 -49.84 36.57
N GLY A 4 15.44 -49.11 36.46
CA GLY A 4 15.18 -47.75 36.95
C GLY A 4 15.39 -46.78 35.78
N GLY A 5 14.46 -46.79 34.76
CA GLY A 5 14.49 -45.86 33.63
C GLY A 5 13.89 -44.52 34.04
N MET A 6 14.67 -43.46 34.08
CA MET A 6 14.23 -42.07 34.15
C MET A 6 13.78 -41.60 32.78
N ARG A 7 12.46 -41.58 32.56
CA ARG A 7 11.81 -40.81 31.43
C ARG A 7 11.92 -39.34 31.77
N ARG A 8 12.68 -38.59 30.98
CA ARG A 8 12.60 -37.13 30.89
C ARG A 8 11.24 -36.74 30.31
N SER A 9 10.35 -36.30 31.18
CA SER A 9 9.12 -35.60 30.81
C SER A 9 9.48 -34.22 30.27
N SER A 10 9.55 -34.07 28.95
CA SER A 10 9.54 -32.75 28.32
C SER A 10 8.10 -32.22 28.37
N SER A 11 7.84 -31.30 29.29
CA SER A 11 6.61 -30.53 29.36
C SER A 11 6.46 -29.70 28.09
N LYS A 12 5.86 -30.28 27.05
CA LYS A 12 5.22 -29.51 25.97
C LYS A 12 4.01 -28.84 26.60
N ILE A 13 4.18 -27.63 27.12
CA ILE A 13 3.05 -26.76 27.44
C ILE A 13 2.31 -26.57 26.13
N SER A 14 1.18 -27.27 26.01
CA SER A 14 0.28 -27.18 24.86
C SER A 14 -0.38 -25.81 24.87
N TRP A 15 0.11 -24.91 24.06
CA TRP A 15 -0.45 -23.57 23.81
C TRP A 15 -1.94 -23.61 23.36
N ASN A 16 -2.45 -24.79 23.05
CA ASN A 16 -3.87 -25.00 22.70
C ASN A 16 -4.83 -24.84 23.87
N VAL A 17 -4.39 -24.98 25.12
CA VAL A 17 -5.29 -24.98 26.30
C VAL A 17 -5.69 -23.57 26.71
N LEU A 18 -4.86 -22.56 26.46
CA LEU A 18 -5.15 -21.16 26.81
C LEU A 18 -6.11 -20.45 25.80
N TYR A 19 -6.33 -21.00 24.63
CA TYR A 19 -7.14 -20.40 23.57
C TYR A 19 -8.61 -20.92 23.52
N TYR A 20 -8.92 -22.01 24.17
CA TYR A 20 -10.24 -22.65 24.11
C TYR A 20 -11.42 -21.86 24.70
N PRO A 21 -11.26 -21.04 25.77
CA PRO A 21 -12.39 -20.29 26.33
C PRO A 21 -12.83 -19.09 25.51
N LEU A 22 -11.89 -18.48 24.71
CA LEU A 22 -12.18 -17.32 23.86
C LEU A 22 -13.00 -17.70 22.61
N CYS A 23 -12.88 -18.94 22.13
CA CYS A 23 -13.60 -19.42 20.96
C CYS A 23 -15.10 -19.68 21.20
N ARG A 24 -15.56 -19.90 22.42
CA ARG A 24 -16.94 -20.28 22.72
C ARG A 24 -17.95 -19.13 22.63
N LYS A 25 -17.50 -17.88 22.84
CA LYS A 25 -18.36 -16.68 22.76
C LYS A 25 -18.48 -16.10 21.33
N GLU A 26 -17.74 -16.66 20.37
CA GLU A 26 -17.59 -16.11 19.01
C GLU A 26 -18.38 -16.86 17.92
N ARG A 27 -19.19 -17.89 18.23
CA ARG A 27 -19.82 -18.74 17.20
C ARG A 27 -20.67 -17.95 16.18
N GLY A 28 -21.47 -17.00 16.58
CA GLY A 28 -22.31 -16.22 15.65
C GLY A 28 -21.53 -15.21 14.78
N ILE A 29 -20.36 -14.74 15.27
CA ILE A 29 -19.51 -13.78 14.56
C ILE A 29 -18.59 -14.52 13.58
N VAL A 30 -18.16 -15.72 13.94
CA VAL A 30 -17.43 -16.66 13.08
C VAL A 30 -18.25 -17.05 11.86
N GLU A 31 -19.57 -17.11 11.98
CA GLU A 31 -20.50 -17.47 10.90
C GLU A 31 -20.60 -16.37 9.84
N GLN A 32 -20.69 -15.09 10.24
CA GLN A 32 -20.68 -13.96 9.29
C GLN A 32 -19.32 -13.76 8.60
N ALA A 33 -18.21 -14.03 9.29
CA ALA A 33 -16.88 -13.99 8.69
C ALA A 33 -16.67 -15.20 7.74
N ARG A 34 -17.21 -16.37 8.04
CA ARG A 34 -17.26 -17.54 7.13
C ARG A 34 -17.98 -17.21 5.83
N HIS A 35 -19.10 -16.53 5.89
CA HIS A 35 -19.90 -16.21 4.70
C HIS A 35 -19.16 -15.32 3.69
N SER A 36 -18.33 -14.35 4.14
CA SER A 36 -17.49 -13.55 3.23
C SER A 36 -16.34 -14.34 2.63
N ASP A 37 -15.76 -15.28 3.37
CA ASP A 37 -14.70 -16.15 2.88
C ASP A 37 -15.23 -17.18 1.87
N GLU A 38 -16.46 -17.69 2.08
CA GLU A 38 -17.16 -18.62 1.17
C GLU A 38 -17.47 -18.00 -0.19
N ILE A 39 -17.74 -16.69 -0.25
CA ILE A 39 -17.97 -15.97 -1.51
C ILE A 39 -16.73 -16.07 -2.43
N LEU A 40 -15.52 -16.00 -1.88
CA LEU A 40 -14.29 -16.15 -2.66
C LEU A 40 -14.14 -17.55 -3.29
N ALA A 41 -14.70 -18.58 -2.60
CA ALA A 41 -14.65 -19.97 -3.05
C ALA A 41 -15.76 -20.32 -4.06
N THR A 42 -16.96 -19.74 -3.94
CA THR A 42 -18.18 -20.25 -4.60
C THR A 42 -18.75 -19.32 -5.66
N ALA A 43 -18.61 -17.98 -5.50
CA ALA A 43 -19.23 -17.03 -6.41
C ALA A 43 -18.70 -17.14 -7.86
N PRO A 44 -19.50 -16.82 -8.89
CA PRO A 44 -19.05 -16.78 -10.28
C PRO A 44 -17.86 -15.83 -10.46
N ILE A 45 -16.77 -16.33 -11.06
CA ILE A 45 -15.47 -15.62 -11.13
C ILE A 45 -15.62 -14.26 -11.80
N GLY A 46 -16.39 -14.11 -12.88
CA GLY A 46 -16.58 -12.82 -13.56
C GLY A 46 -17.20 -11.77 -12.64
N ARG A 47 -18.29 -12.11 -11.92
CA ARG A 47 -18.94 -11.21 -10.96
C ARG A 47 -18.00 -10.89 -9.79
N LEU A 48 -17.22 -11.86 -9.34
CA LEU A 48 -16.28 -11.70 -8.23
C LEU A 48 -15.12 -10.77 -8.62
N ILE A 49 -14.55 -10.91 -9.83
CA ILE A 49 -13.55 -9.98 -10.36
C ILE A 49 -14.11 -8.57 -10.39
N LEU A 50 -15.28 -8.35 -10.96
CA LEU A 50 -15.89 -7.01 -11.00
C LEU A 50 -16.11 -6.44 -9.60
N LYS A 51 -16.65 -7.25 -8.68
CA LYS A 51 -16.92 -6.83 -7.30
C LYS A 51 -15.66 -6.38 -6.53
N LEU A 52 -14.51 -6.98 -6.83
CA LEU A 52 -13.26 -6.67 -6.14
C LEU A 52 -12.36 -5.72 -6.94
N ALA A 53 -12.31 -5.86 -8.27
CA ALA A 53 -11.46 -5.02 -9.12
C ALA A 53 -12.01 -3.59 -9.25
N VAL A 54 -13.33 -3.41 -9.39
CA VAL A 54 -13.90 -2.05 -9.53
C VAL A 54 -13.57 -1.15 -8.34
N PRO A 55 -13.79 -1.55 -7.07
CA PRO A 55 -13.35 -0.73 -5.94
C PRO A 55 -11.83 -0.52 -5.89
N SER A 56 -11.04 -1.52 -6.27
CA SER A 56 -9.57 -1.40 -6.28
C SER A 56 -9.09 -0.41 -7.35
N VAL A 57 -9.68 -0.44 -8.55
CA VAL A 57 -9.42 0.55 -9.61
C VAL A 57 -9.85 1.94 -9.16
N ALA A 58 -11.04 2.06 -8.58
CA ALA A 58 -11.51 3.33 -8.03
C ALA A 58 -10.56 3.90 -6.98
N ALA A 59 -10.02 3.05 -6.08
CA ALA A 59 -9.03 3.46 -5.10
C ALA A 59 -7.74 4.01 -5.75
N GLN A 60 -7.27 3.39 -6.85
CA GLN A 60 -6.09 3.86 -7.58
C GLN A 60 -6.35 5.21 -8.27
N ILE A 61 -7.51 5.36 -8.89
CA ILE A 61 -7.91 6.64 -9.52
C ILE A 61 -8.04 7.75 -8.47
N ILE A 62 -8.67 7.47 -7.33
CA ILE A 62 -8.79 8.43 -6.22
C ILE A 62 -7.40 8.84 -5.72
N ASN A 63 -6.50 7.88 -5.57
CA ASN A 63 -5.12 8.11 -5.16
C ASN A 63 -4.37 9.02 -6.13
N MET A 64 -4.55 8.80 -7.44
CA MET A 64 -3.99 9.65 -8.48
C MET A 64 -4.55 11.08 -8.43
N LEU A 65 -5.88 11.19 -8.31
CA LEU A 65 -6.54 12.50 -8.30
C LEU A 65 -6.11 13.37 -7.12
N TYR A 66 -6.06 12.81 -5.91
CA TYR A 66 -5.64 13.61 -4.77
C TYR A 66 -4.17 14.05 -4.88
N ASN A 67 -3.27 13.21 -5.41
CA ASN A 67 -1.87 13.60 -5.65
C ASN A 67 -1.74 14.75 -6.67
N ILE A 68 -2.61 14.77 -7.69
CA ILE A 68 -2.65 15.86 -8.68
C ILE A 68 -3.15 17.15 -8.02
N VAL A 69 -4.23 17.06 -7.22
CA VAL A 69 -4.83 18.22 -6.55
C VAL A 69 -3.87 18.83 -5.53
N ASP A 70 -3.17 18.01 -4.74
CA ASP A 70 -2.14 18.45 -3.80
C ASP A 70 -1.04 19.26 -4.51
N ARG A 71 -0.53 18.77 -5.64
CA ARG A 71 0.45 19.50 -6.46
C ARG A 71 -0.10 20.82 -7.01
N ILE A 72 -1.35 20.85 -7.44
CA ILE A 72 -2.00 22.07 -7.91
C ILE A 72 -2.04 23.11 -6.79
N TYR A 73 -2.44 22.74 -5.59
CA TYR A 73 -2.47 23.66 -4.45
C TYR A 73 -1.08 24.18 -4.09
N ILE A 74 -0.06 23.30 -4.03
CA ILE A 74 1.32 23.73 -3.74
C ILE A 74 1.84 24.69 -4.82
N GLY A 75 1.58 24.42 -6.10
CA GLY A 75 1.98 25.29 -7.21
C GLY A 75 1.30 26.65 -7.22
N HIS A 76 0.13 26.79 -6.57
CA HIS A 76 -0.60 28.07 -6.43
C HIS A 76 -0.28 28.84 -5.15
N ILE A 77 0.73 28.44 -4.37
CA ILE A 77 1.18 29.22 -3.21
C ILE A 77 1.68 30.59 -3.70
N PRO A 78 1.16 31.73 -3.20
CA PRO A 78 1.54 33.05 -3.67
C PRO A 78 3.06 33.29 -3.55
N VAL A 79 3.66 33.88 -4.58
CA VAL A 79 5.08 34.27 -4.66
C VAL A 79 6.07 33.12 -4.80
N VAL A 80 5.83 31.97 -4.17
CA VAL A 80 6.82 30.89 -4.06
C VAL A 80 6.38 29.55 -4.67
N GLY A 81 5.19 29.49 -5.29
CA GLY A 81 4.57 28.25 -5.75
C GLY A 81 5.46 27.37 -6.63
N ASP A 82 6.12 27.95 -7.63
CA ASP A 82 6.99 27.20 -8.55
C ASP A 82 8.21 26.60 -7.83
N VAL A 83 8.86 27.39 -6.96
CA VAL A 83 10.03 26.94 -6.19
C VAL A 83 9.61 25.91 -5.13
N ALA A 84 8.47 26.14 -4.49
CA ALA A 84 7.90 25.23 -3.50
C ALA A 84 7.50 23.88 -4.13
N LEU A 85 6.85 23.90 -5.30
CA LEU A 85 6.48 22.69 -6.03
C LEU A 85 7.72 21.88 -6.44
N THR A 86 8.76 22.57 -6.92
CA THR A 86 10.04 21.92 -7.25
C THR A 86 10.69 21.33 -5.99
N GLY A 87 10.71 22.06 -4.87
CA GLY A 87 11.26 21.58 -3.60
C GLY A 87 10.52 20.35 -3.07
N VAL A 88 9.18 20.35 -3.11
CA VAL A 88 8.38 19.18 -2.75
C VAL A 88 8.62 18.03 -3.74
N GLY A 89 8.78 18.33 -5.04
CA GLY A 89 9.10 17.33 -6.06
C GLY A 89 10.36 16.51 -5.74
N VAL A 90 11.40 17.16 -5.21
CA VAL A 90 12.64 16.48 -4.79
C VAL A 90 12.42 15.48 -3.63
N THR A 91 11.36 15.62 -2.85
CA THR A 91 11.04 14.67 -1.77
C THR A 91 10.37 13.38 -2.24
N PHE A 92 9.83 13.33 -3.48
CA PHE A 92 9.10 12.16 -3.98
C PHE A 92 9.86 10.85 -3.95
N PRO A 93 11.16 10.77 -4.26
CA PRO A 93 11.91 9.52 -4.15
C PRO A 93 11.92 8.96 -2.72
N ILE A 94 12.00 9.83 -1.69
CA ILE A 94 11.93 9.43 -0.29
C ILE A 94 10.53 8.88 0.03
N ILE A 95 9.48 9.58 -0.39
CA ILE A 95 8.07 9.18 -0.20
C ILE A 95 7.79 7.84 -0.88
N THR A 96 8.30 7.65 -2.10
CA THR A 96 8.16 6.39 -2.84
C THR A 96 8.90 5.24 -2.13
N LEU A 97 10.09 5.51 -1.60
CA LEU A 97 10.82 4.49 -0.83
C LEU A 97 10.09 4.12 0.47
N ILE A 98 9.51 5.10 1.19
CA ILE A 98 8.65 4.84 2.35
C ILE A 98 7.46 3.94 1.94
N SER A 99 6.82 4.24 0.80
CA SER A 99 5.71 3.43 0.26
C SER A 99 6.16 2.03 -0.17
N ALA A 100 7.39 1.87 -0.69
CA ALA A 100 7.97 0.58 -1.05
C ALA A 100 8.10 -0.35 0.18
N PHE A 101 8.47 0.19 1.35
CA PHE A 101 8.48 -0.59 2.60
C PHE A 101 7.07 -0.99 3.05
N ALA A 102 6.08 -0.12 2.85
CA ALA A 102 4.68 -0.47 3.11
C ALA A 102 4.22 -1.60 2.16
N ALA A 103 4.57 -1.52 0.88
CA ALA A 103 4.29 -2.57 -0.11
C ALA A 103 5.02 -3.89 0.23
N PHE A 104 6.28 -3.83 0.69
CA PHE A 104 7.03 -5.00 1.14
C PHE A 104 6.25 -5.82 2.18
N ALA A 105 5.77 -5.20 3.23
CA ALA A 105 5.04 -5.88 4.28
C ALA A 105 3.58 -6.19 3.88
N GLY A 106 2.90 -5.26 3.20
CA GLY A 106 1.49 -5.38 2.81
C GLY A 106 1.27 -6.35 1.66
N GLN A 107 1.93 -6.13 0.53
CA GLN A 107 1.79 -6.99 -0.66
C GLN A 107 2.53 -8.33 -0.49
N GLY A 108 3.52 -8.42 0.39
CA GLY A 108 4.13 -9.68 0.79
C GLY A 108 3.26 -10.48 1.74
N GLY A 109 2.64 -9.84 2.72
CA GLY A 109 1.87 -10.49 3.78
C GLY A 109 0.42 -10.82 3.41
N ALA A 110 -0.29 -9.93 2.72
CA ALA A 110 -1.71 -10.09 2.45
C ALA A 110 -2.04 -11.33 1.58
N PRO A 111 -1.32 -11.65 0.50
CA PRO A 111 -1.53 -12.88 -0.24
C PRO A 111 -1.28 -14.14 0.59
N LEU A 112 -0.22 -14.12 1.42
CA LEU A 112 0.05 -15.23 2.34
C LEU A 112 -1.08 -15.45 3.34
N ALA A 113 -1.61 -14.37 3.92
CA ALA A 113 -2.75 -14.43 4.82
C ALA A 113 -3.99 -14.98 4.11
N SER A 114 -4.26 -14.55 2.88
CA SER A 114 -5.37 -15.05 2.05
C SER A 114 -5.22 -16.54 1.73
N ILE A 115 -4.00 -17.02 1.43
CA ILE A 115 -3.72 -18.46 1.24
C ILE A 115 -4.04 -19.25 2.52
N GLN A 116 -3.64 -18.74 3.69
CA GLN A 116 -3.92 -19.41 4.96
C GLN A 116 -5.43 -19.41 5.30
N LEU A 117 -6.15 -18.33 4.94
CA LEU A 117 -7.61 -18.29 5.06
C LEU A 117 -8.27 -19.35 4.18
N GLY A 118 -7.84 -19.46 2.92
CA GLY A 118 -8.33 -20.49 1.99
C GLY A 118 -8.04 -21.91 2.46
N ALA A 119 -6.91 -22.13 3.14
CA ALA A 119 -6.55 -23.39 3.77
C ALA A 119 -7.28 -23.67 5.12
N GLY A 120 -8.17 -22.77 5.57
CA GLY A 120 -8.88 -22.88 6.85
C GLY A 120 -8.01 -22.54 8.08
N ARG A 121 -6.78 -22.08 7.90
CA ARG A 121 -5.82 -21.83 8.99
C ARG A 121 -5.85 -20.37 9.44
N ARG A 122 -6.96 -19.94 10.04
CA ARG A 122 -7.19 -18.54 10.45
C ARG A 122 -6.15 -18.01 11.43
N VAL A 123 -5.70 -18.81 12.38
CA VAL A 123 -4.68 -18.39 13.37
C VAL A 123 -3.36 -18.06 12.68
N GLU A 124 -2.93 -18.86 11.70
CA GLU A 124 -1.72 -18.57 10.92
C GLU A 124 -1.88 -17.30 10.07
N ALA A 125 -3.05 -17.07 9.48
CA ALA A 125 -3.34 -15.84 8.75
C ALA A 125 -3.28 -14.60 9.66
N GLN A 126 -3.79 -14.68 10.89
CA GLN A 126 -3.70 -13.60 11.89
C GLN A 126 -2.27 -13.39 12.39
N ARG A 127 -1.46 -14.44 12.50
CA ARG A 127 -0.02 -14.33 12.82
C ARG A 127 0.74 -13.60 11.71
N ILE A 128 0.40 -13.86 10.44
CA ILE A 128 1.00 -13.14 9.30
C ILE A 128 0.65 -11.65 9.38
N LEU A 129 -0.61 -11.31 9.62
CA LEU A 129 -1.02 -9.91 9.81
C LEU A 129 -0.28 -9.24 10.97
N GLY A 130 -0.18 -9.89 12.13
CA GLY A 130 0.55 -9.36 13.29
C GLY A 130 2.03 -9.13 13.00
N ASN A 131 2.70 -10.08 12.36
CA ASN A 131 4.11 -9.94 11.96
C ASN A 131 4.31 -8.85 10.89
N SER A 132 3.36 -8.69 9.95
CA SER A 132 3.40 -7.58 8.98
C SER A 132 3.26 -6.23 9.67
N LEU A 133 2.35 -6.11 10.66
CA LEU A 133 2.25 -4.89 11.47
C LEU A 133 3.57 -4.58 12.20
N THR A 134 4.20 -5.57 12.79
CA THR A 134 5.51 -5.38 13.46
C THR A 134 6.57 -4.90 12.47
N LEU A 135 6.64 -5.49 11.27
CA LEU A 135 7.55 -5.04 10.21
C LEU A 135 7.28 -3.60 9.79
N LEU A 136 6.00 -3.21 9.63
CA LEU A 136 5.62 -1.84 9.27
C LEU A 136 6.03 -0.84 10.36
N LEU A 137 5.81 -1.17 11.63
CA LEU A 137 6.21 -0.30 12.74
C LEU A 137 7.74 -0.18 12.86
N CYS A 138 8.47 -1.28 12.72
CA CYS A 138 9.93 -1.24 12.69
C CYS A 138 10.45 -0.42 11.51
N ALA A 139 9.89 -0.63 10.31
CA ALA A 139 10.23 0.15 9.13
C ALA A 139 9.92 1.65 9.34
N ALA A 140 8.76 1.99 9.91
CA ALA A 140 8.41 3.37 10.21
C ALA A 140 9.46 4.05 11.10
N VAL A 141 9.87 3.40 12.19
CA VAL A 141 10.90 3.95 13.10
C VAL A 141 12.24 4.10 12.39
N VAL A 142 12.70 3.05 11.69
CA VAL A 142 14.00 3.06 11.00
C VAL A 142 14.02 4.14 9.91
N LEU A 143 12.97 4.26 9.11
CA LEU A 143 12.87 5.25 8.05
C LEU A 143 12.77 6.67 8.60
N THR A 144 11.95 6.89 9.63
CA THR A 144 11.83 8.21 10.27
C THR A 144 13.17 8.64 10.82
N VAL A 145 13.84 7.81 11.63
CA VAL A 145 15.13 8.15 12.22
C VAL A 145 16.20 8.32 11.14
N GLY A 146 16.31 7.35 10.22
CA GLY A 146 17.33 7.37 9.16
C GLY A 146 17.20 8.60 8.25
N PHE A 147 16.01 8.87 7.74
CA PHE A 147 15.81 10.03 6.88
C PHE A 147 15.87 11.36 7.64
N SER A 148 15.47 11.42 8.91
CA SER A 148 15.60 12.65 9.71
C SER A 148 17.07 13.04 9.94
N ILE A 149 17.96 12.06 10.12
CA ILE A 149 19.40 12.32 10.31
C ILE A 149 20.07 12.73 9.00
N PHE A 150 19.73 12.06 7.89
CA PHE A 150 20.38 12.23 6.61
C PHE A 150 19.55 13.02 5.59
N GLN A 151 18.51 13.76 6.01
CA GLN A 151 17.58 14.44 5.09
C GLN A 151 18.28 15.41 4.15
N GLU A 152 19.19 16.23 4.65
CA GLU A 152 19.86 17.27 3.85
C GLU A 152 20.78 16.71 2.76
N PRO A 153 21.75 15.82 3.06
CA PRO A 153 22.57 15.22 2.03
C PRO A 153 21.78 14.38 1.01
N ILE A 154 20.69 13.73 1.44
CA ILE A 154 19.83 12.95 0.54
C ILE A 154 19.04 13.87 -0.39
N LEU A 155 18.49 14.98 0.11
CA LEU A 155 17.75 15.93 -0.72
C LEU A 155 18.67 16.59 -1.77
N TYR A 156 19.90 16.97 -1.41
CA TYR A 156 20.87 17.46 -2.38
C TYR A 156 21.25 16.39 -3.42
N ALA A 157 21.43 15.14 -2.99
CA ALA A 157 21.70 14.02 -3.92
C ALA A 157 20.51 13.76 -4.88
N PHE A 158 19.29 14.11 -4.49
CA PHE A 158 18.09 13.99 -5.33
C PHE A 158 17.79 15.24 -6.16
N GLY A 159 18.67 16.24 -6.14
CA GLY A 159 18.62 17.41 -7.01
C GLY A 159 18.02 18.67 -6.37
N ALA A 160 17.98 18.75 -5.03
CA ALA A 160 17.66 20.02 -4.38
C ALA A 160 18.75 21.06 -4.67
N SER A 161 18.33 22.30 -4.92
CA SER A 161 19.19 23.47 -5.00
C SER A 161 19.10 24.29 -3.71
N ASP A 162 19.99 25.27 -3.52
CA ASP A 162 19.94 26.18 -2.37
C ASP A 162 18.62 26.95 -2.28
N ALA A 163 17.97 27.18 -3.42
CA ALA A 163 16.65 27.83 -3.47
C ALA A 163 15.51 26.90 -3.05
N THR A 164 15.60 25.59 -3.30
CA THR A 164 14.51 24.63 -3.09
C THR A 164 14.65 23.82 -1.81
N ILE A 165 15.86 23.68 -1.26
CA ILE A 165 16.16 22.84 -0.09
C ILE A 165 15.32 23.22 1.15
N GLY A 166 15.06 24.51 1.35
CA GLY A 166 14.25 25.00 2.47
C GLY A 166 12.85 24.40 2.44
N TYR A 167 12.16 24.48 1.30
CA TYR A 167 10.81 23.92 1.10
C TYR A 167 10.79 22.40 1.17
N ALA A 168 11.81 21.76 0.59
CA ALA A 168 11.95 20.30 0.66
C ALA A 168 12.10 19.82 2.12
N LYS A 169 12.94 20.49 2.92
CA LYS A 169 13.12 20.18 4.36
C LYS A 169 11.86 20.42 5.17
N GLU A 170 11.16 21.53 4.92
CA GLU A 170 9.88 21.84 5.60
C GLU A 170 8.83 20.76 5.35
N TYR A 171 8.69 20.31 4.11
CA TYR A 171 7.74 19.24 3.76
C TYR A 171 8.12 17.91 4.36
N ILE A 172 9.37 17.46 4.08
CA ILE A 172 9.79 16.09 4.44
C ILE A 172 9.90 15.91 5.95
N SER A 173 10.34 16.93 6.71
CA SER A 173 10.44 16.84 8.17
C SER A 173 9.09 16.55 8.82
N ILE A 174 8.03 17.21 8.35
CA ILE A 174 6.68 16.96 8.82
C ILE A 174 6.20 15.58 8.34
N TYR A 175 6.40 15.25 7.05
CA TYR A 175 6.00 13.98 6.48
C TYR A 175 6.62 12.78 7.20
N LEU A 176 7.89 12.87 7.60
CA LEU A 176 8.61 11.82 8.33
C LEU A 176 7.99 11.53 9.70
N LEU A 177 7.48 12.53 10.41
CA LEU A 177 6.74 12.33 11.67
C LEU A 177 5.46 11.50 11.45
N GLY A 178 4.85 11.61 10.27
CA GLY A 178 3.68 10.85 9.87
C GLY A 178 3.96 9.49 9.23
N THR A 179 5.21 9.10 9.05
CA THR A 179 5.58 7.85 8.37
C THR A 179 4.88 6.62 8.96
N VAL A 180 4.66 6.59 10.27
CA VAL A 180 3.93 5.49 10.93
C VAL A 180 2.50 5.37 10.39
N PHE A 181 1.81 6.49 10.17
CA PHE A 181 0.44 6.47 9.64
C PHE A 181 0.42 6.03 8.17
N VAL A 182 1.39 6.49 7.38
CA VAL A 182 1.57 6.07 5.98
C VAL A 182 1.81 4.55 5.92
N GLN A 183 2.72 4.03 6.74
CA GLN A 183 3.01 2.60 6.81
C GLN A 183 1.77 1.78 7.19
N LEU A 184 1.01 2.23 8.18
CA LEU A 184 -0.22 1.55 8.61
C LEU A 184 -1.33 1.63 7.56
N ALA A 185 -1.56 2.81 6.97
CA ALA A 185 -2.60 3.01 5.96
C ALA A 185 -2.33 2.16 4.71
N LEU A 186 -1.13 2.28 4.12
CA LEU A 186 -0.78 1.59 2.88
C LEU A 186 -0.45 0.11 3.10
N GLY A 187 0.28 -0.22 4.17
CA GLY A 187 0.76 -1.58 4.42
C GLY A 187 -0.32 -2.53 4.94
N LEU A 188 -1.32 -2.05 5.69
CA LEU A 188 -2.39 -2.91 6.20
C LEU A 188 -3.64 -2.95 5.31
N ASN A 189 -3.85 -1.96 4.43
CA ASN A 189 -4.99 -1.92 3.50
C ASN A 189 -5.12 -3.19 2.65
N PRO A 190 -4.03 -3.78 2.07
CA PRO A 190 -4.11 -5.03 1.32
C PRO A 190 -4.70 -6.20 2.12
N PHE A 191 -4.57 -6.23 3.45
CA PHE A 191 -5.16 -7.28 4.29
C PHE A 191 -6.68 -7.16 4.39
N ILE A 192 -7.26 -5.97 4.21
CA ILE A 192 -8.72 -5.80 4.10
C ILE A 192 -9.19 -6.38 2.77
N SER A 193 -8.50 -6.06 1.68
CA SER A 193 -8.77 -6.59 0.34
C SER A 193 -8.62 -8.12 0.30
N ALA A 194 -7.61 -8.68 0.99
CA ALA A 194 -7.34 -10.11 1.09
C ALA A 194 -8.49 -10.93 1.69
N GLN A 195 -9.40 -10.29 2.43
CA GLN A 195 -10.62 -10.88 2.98
C GLN A 195 -11.82 -10.76 2.02
N GLY A 196 -11.62 -10.33 0.77
CA GLY A 196 -12.70 -10.08 -0.19
C GLY A 196 -13.48 -8.79 0.06
N ARG A 197 -12.97 -7.86 0.86
CA ARG A 197 -13.63 -6.60 1.25
C ARG A 197 -13.01 -5.37 0.58
N ALA A 198 -12.83 -5.44 -0.74
CA ALA A 198 -12.20 -4.36 -1.52
C ALA A 198 -12.90 -3.01 -1.37
N THR A 199 -14.24 -2.98 -1.24
CA THR A 199 -14.98 -1.72 -0.99
C THR A 199 -14.59 -1.07 0.33
N THR A 200 -14.38 -1.84 1.40
CA THR A 200 -13.94 -1.31 2.70
C THR A 200 -12.51 -0.77 2.62
N ALA A 201 -11.65 -1.44 1.85
CA ALA A 201 -10.30 -0.99 1.56
C ALA A 201 -10.30 0.31 0.73
N MET A 202 -11.14 0.40 -0.30
CA MET A 202 -11.33 1.63 -1.09
C MET A 202 -11.82 2.81 -0.23
N LEU A 203 -12.74 2.57 0.69
CA LEU A 203 -13.27 3.63 1.57
C LEU A 203 -12.18 4.28 2.43
N SER A 204 -11.16 3.53 2.88
CA SER A 204 -10.05 4.12 3.62
C SER A 204 -9.26 5.12 2.76
N VAL A 205 -9.05 4.81 1.49
CA VAL A 205 -8.37 5.68 0.53
C VAL A 205 -9.24 6.90 0.22
N LEU A 206 -10.53 6.69 -0.01
CA LEU A 206 -11.49 7.77 -0.30
C LEU A 206 -11.60 8.77 0.86
N ILE A 207 -11.72 8.30 2.09
CA ILE A 207 -11.78 9.15 3.29
C ILE A 207 -10.50 9.98 3.41
N GLY A 208 -9.33 9.36 3.25
CA GLY A 208 -8.05 10.07 3.27
C GLY A 208 -7.95 11.12 2.16
N ALA A 209 -8.31 10.77 0.93
CA ALA A 209 -8.26 11.68 -0.21
C ALA A 209 -9.19 12.88 -0.04
N ILE A 210 -10.44 12.67 0.36
CA ILE A 210 -11.40 13.77 0.60
C ILE A 210 -10.87 14.69 1.71
N LEU A 211 -10.37 14.09 2.80
CA LEU A 211 -9.86 14.89 3.91
C LEU A 211 -8.64 15.71 3.51
N ASN A 212 -7.73 15.15 2.73
CA ASN A 212 -6.56 15.87 2.21
C ASN A 212 -6.98 17.03 1.32
N ILE A 213 -7.83 16.81 0.30
CA ILE A 213 -8.34 17.85 -0.61
C ILE A 213 -9.04 19.01 0.14
N VAL A 214 -9.70 18.71 1.26
CA VAL A 214 -10.37 19.73 2.09
C VAL A 214 -9.39 20.45 3.01
N LEU A 215 -8.41 19.73 3.60
CA LEU A 215 -7.47 20.32 4.55
C LEU A 215 -6.36 21.13 3.86
N ASP A 216 -5.95 20.74 2.65
CA ASP A 216 -4.91 21.44 1.90
C ASP A 216 -5.20 22.96 1.76
N PRO A 217 -6.33 23.41 1.19
CA PRO A 217 -6.60 24.85 1.05
C PRO A 217 -6.73 25.55 2.39
N ILE A 218 -7.24 24.87 3.43
CA ILE A 218 -7.37 25.44 4.76
C ILE A 218 -5.99 25.71 5.37
N PHE A 219 -5.07 24.75 5.29
CA PHE A 219 -3.75 24.88 5.91
C PHE A 219 -2.79 25.70 5.05
N ILE A 220 -2.82 25.50 3.74
CA ILE A 220 -1.92 26.21 2.81
C ILE A 220 -2.27 27.71 2.76
N PHE A 221 -3.54 28.04 2.48
CA PHE A 221 -3.98 29.39 2.23
C PHE A 221 -4.68 30.02 3.44
N GLY A 222 -5.61 29.30 4.08
CA GLY A 222 -6.40 29.80 5.20
C GLY A 222 -5.56 30.11 6.44
N LEU A 223 -4.65 29.24 6.81
CA LEU A 223 -3.72 29.43 7.93
C LEU A 223 -2.35 29.98 7.49
N GLY A 224 -2.12 30.15 6.18
CA GLY A 224 -0.87 30.69 5.64
C GLY A 224 0.36 29.82 5.90
N MET A 225 0.18 28.51 6.13
CA MET A 225 1.27 27.59 6.46
C MET A 225 2.09 27.17 5.23
N GLY A 226 1.64 27.48 4.01
CA GLY A 226 2.34 27.12 2.78
C GLY A 226 2.64 25.63 2.68
N VAL A 227 3.88 25.28 2.34
CA VAL A 227 4.34 23.87 2.16
C VAL A 227 4.17 23.02 3.43
N ARG A 228 4.36 23.62 4.62
CA ARG A 228 4.13 22.92 5.90
C ARG A 228 2.67 22.51 6.05
N GLY A 229 1.76 23.35 5.55
CA GLY A 229 0.32 23.07 5.56
C GLY A 229 -0.03 21.85 4.72
N ALA A 230 0.51 21.73 3.52
CA ALA A 230 0.33 20.56 2.64
C ALA A 230 0.83 19.27 3.31
N ALA A 231 2.04 19.30 3.89
CA ALA A 231 2.59 18.14 4.60
C ALA A 231 1.71 17.73 5.79
N LEU A 232 1.22 18.71 6.57
CA LEU A 232 0.37 18.45 7.74
C LEU A 232 -1.00 17.88 7.33
N ALA A 233 -1.62 18.42 6.28
CA ALA A 233 -2.87 17.89 5.73
C ALA A 233 -2.72 16.43 5.27
N THR A 234 -1.62 16.14 4.58
CA THR A 234 -1.29 14.76 4.15
C THR A 234 -1.18 13.82 5.35
N ILE A 235 -0.44 14.20 6.40
CA ILE A 235 -0.28 13.34 7.58
C ILE A 235 -1.59 13.11 8.32
N ILE A 236 -2.39 14.14 8.53
CA ILE A 236 -3.70 14.02 9.19
C ILE A 236 -4.61 13.09 8.39
N SER A 237 -4.63 13.23 7.07
CA SER A 237 -5.40 12.39 6.17
C SER A 237 -4.94 10.93 6.22
N GLN A 238 -3.64 10.69 6.24
CA GLN A 238 -3.07 9.35 6.41
C GLN A 238 -3.36 8.77 7.81
N ALA A 239 -3.34 9.59 8.86
CA ALA A 239 -3.69 9.17 10.22
C ALA A 239 -5.16 8.70 10.31
N VAL A 240 -6.09 9.43 9.68
CA VAL A 240 -7.51 9.04 9.64
C VAL A 240 -7.68 7.76 8.81
N SER A 241 -7.01 7.64 7.66
CA SER A 241 -6.99 6.40 6.86
C SER A 241 -6.42 5.22 7.66
N ALA A 242 -5.32 5.41 8.36
CA ALA A 242 -4.72 4.40 9.22
C ALA A 242 -5.66 3.98 10.36
N ALA A 243 -6.33 4.95 11.00
CA ALA A 243 -7.32 4.69 12.04
C ALA A 243 -8.50 3.86 11.51
N TRP A 244 -8.99 4.16 10.30
CA TRP A 244 -10.01 3.35 9.63
C TRP A 244 -9.54 1.91 9.39
N VAL A 245 -8.36 1.72 8.80
CA VAL A 245 -7.79 0.41 8.48
C VAL A 245 -7.55 -0.42 9.75
N VAL A 246 -6.90 0.15 10.75
CA VAL A 246 -6.63 -0.52 12.03
C VAL A 246 -7.95 -0.80 12.77
N GLY A 247 -8.86 0.17 12.82
CA GLY A 247 -10.17 0.03 13.44
C GLY A 247 -10.97 -1.10 12.82
N PHE A 248 -10.97 -1.22 11.47
CA PHE A 248 -11.60 -2.35 10.79
C PHE A 248 -10.94 -3.68 11.15
N LEU A 249 -9.59 -3.76 11.11
CA LEU A 249 -8.85 -5.00 11.43
C LEU A 249 -8.96 -5.39 12.92
N CYS A 250 -9.23 -4.45 13.81
CA CYS A 250 -9.55 -4.74 15.21
C CYS A 250 -11.03 -5.13 15.42
N SER A 251 -11.90 -4.81 14.48
CA SER A 251 -13.34 -5.01 14.60
C SER A 251 -13.73 -6.49 14.53
N ARG A 252 -14.95 -6.79 15.06
CA ARG A 252 -15.54 -8.14 14.95
C ARG A 252 -15.94 -8.51 13.53
N ARG A 253 -16.00 -7.56 12.60
CA ARG A 253 -16.36 -7.77 11.18
C ARG A 253 -15.20 -8.30 10.34
N SER A 254 -13.96 -8.25 10.86
CA SER A 254 -12.76 -8.73 10.17
C SER A 254 -12.53 -10.22 10.43
N SER A 255 -12.29 -11.00 9.36
CA SER A 255 -11.81 -12.38 9.44
C SER A 255 -10.36 -12.46 9.93
N LEU A 256 -9.57 -11.45 9.56
CA LEU A 256 -8.19 -11.24 9.99
C LEU A 256 -8.17 -10.20 11.11
N ARG A 257 -8.25 -10.64 12.35
CA ARG A 257 -8.22 -9.73 13.50
C ARG A 257 -6.81 -9.53 14.01
N LEU A 258 -6.49 -8.27 14.31
CA LEU A 258 -5.27 -7.92 15.02
C LEU A 258 -5.37 -8.38 16.48
N HIS A 259 -4.43 -9.21 16.90
CA HIS A 259 -4.27 -9.64 18.29
C HIS A 259 -2.86 -9.30 18.78
N ARG A 260 -2.77 -8.69 19.97
CA ARG A 260 -1.49 -8.27 20.57
C ARG A 260 -0.49 -9.42 20.70
N VAL A 261 -0.96 -10.64 20.92
CA VAL A 261 -0.12 -11.85 21.06
C VAL A 261 0.64 -12.18 19.77
N PHE A 262 0.14 -11.78 18.59
CA PHE A 262 0.76 -12.06 17.30
C PHE A 262 1.73 -10.98 16.80
N LEU A 263 1.98 -9.96 17.61
CA LEU A 263 2.96 -8.92 17.33
C LEU A 263 4.41 -9.39 17.55
N LEU A 264 4.60 -10.47 18.31
CA LEU A 264 5.95 -11.03 18.49
C LEU A 264 6.53 -11.50 17.16
N PRO A 265 7.71 -10.97 16.76
CA PRO A 265 8.32 -11.28 15.49
C PRO A 265 8.71 -12.76 15.39
N ASN A 266 8.24 -13.43 14.35
CA ASN A 266 8.60 -14.81 14.02
C ASN A 266 9.44 -14.84 12.75
N ARG A 267 10.71 -15.22 12.84
CA ARG A 267 11.66 -15.24 11.72
C ARG A 267 11.16 -16.04 10.51
N ARG A 268 10.45 -17.15 10.74
CA ARG A 268 9.91 -17.98 9.64
C ARG A 268 8.77 -17.30 8.90
N ILE A 269 7.90 -16.57 9.63
CA ILE A 269 6.79 -15.81 9.03
C ILE A 269 7.35 -14.60 8.28
N ILE A 270 8.26 -13.86 8.92
CA ILE A 270 8.95 -12.71 8.31
C ILE A 270 9.67 -13.11 7.02
N GLY A 271 10.39 -14.25 7.02
CA GLY A 271 11.06 -14.74 5.82
C GLY A 271 10.10 -15.08 4.67
N ARG A 272 8.88 -15.58 4.98
CA ARG A 272 7.85 -15.82 3.96
C ARG A 272 7.26 -14.51 3.43
N ILE A 273 7.01 -13.52 4.31
CA ILE A 273 6.55 -12.18 3.93
C ILE A 273 7.60 -11.54 3.01
N ALA A 274 8.88 -11.58 3.41
CA ALA A 274 9.98 -11.05 2.62
C ALA A 274 10.09 -11.73 1.25
N GLY A 275 9.93 -13.06 1.18
CA GLY A 275 10.00 -13.81 -0.08
C GLY A 275 9.00 -13.34 -1.15
N LEU A 276 7.80 -12.89 -0.76
CA LEU A 276 6.82 -12.31 -1.69
C LEU A 276 6.92 -10.79 -1.78
N GLY A 277 7.30 -10.11 -0.69
CA GLY A 277 7.34 -8.66 -0.60
C GLY A 277 8.54 -8.02 -1.27
N ILE A 278 9.64 -8.78 -1.48
CA ILE A 278 10.87 -8.23 -2.09
C ILE A 278 10.64 -7.80 -3.54
N ALA A 279 9.79 -8.49 -4.29
CA ALA A 279 9.51 -8.15 -5.68
C ALA A 279 8.83 -6.77 -5.82
N PRO A 280 7.69 -6.46 -5.16
CA PRO A 280 7.10 -5.13 -5.21
C PRO A 280 7.99 -4.05 -4.60
N PHE A 281 8.79 -4.38 -3.59
CA PHE A 281 9.76 -3.47 -3.01
C PHE A 281 10.83 -3.05 -4.03
N ILE A 282 11.49 -4.02 -4.68
CA ILE A 282 12.50 -3.75 -5.70
C ILE A 282 11.89 -2.98 -6.87
N MET A 283 10.68 -3.37 -7.32
CA MET A 283 10.00 -2.69 -8.43
C MET A 283 9.79 -1.20 -8.14
N GLN A 284 9.22 -0.86 -6.99
CA GLN A 284 8.99 0.55 -6.61
C GLN A 284 10.29 1.32 -6.35
N SER A 285 11.28 0.68 -5.71
CA SER A 285 12.57 1.32 -5.46
C SER A 285 13.32 1.58 -6.76
N THR A 286 13.27 0.66 -7.72
CA THR A 286 13.87 0.82 -9.05
C THR A 286 13.16 1.91 -9.85
N GLU A 287 11.82 1.94 -9.81
CA GLU A 287 11.02 2.99 -10.48
C GLU A 287 11.42 4.39 -9.96
N SER A 288 11.56 4.53 -8.64
CA SER A 288 12.03 5.78 -8.02
C SER A 288 13.43 6.17 -8.51
N LEU A 289 14.38 5.22 -8.52
CA LEU A 289 15.73 5.46 -8.98
C LEU A 289 15.80 5.83 -10.46
N VAL A 290 15.06 5.13 -11.31
CA VAL A 290 14.97 5.42 -12.75
C VAL A 290 14.41 6.81 -12.97
N THR A 291 13.38 7.23 -12.23
CA THR A 291 12.80 8.57 -12.32
C THR A 291 13.84 9.65 -11.98
N VAL A 292 14.61 9.46 -10.91
CA VAL A 292 15.69 10.41 -10.53
C VAL A 292 16.74 10.50 -11.63
N VAL A 293 17.25 9.37 -12.11
CA VAL A 293 18.30 9.33 -13.15
C VAL A 293 17.81 9.95 -14.46
N LEU A 294 16.58 9.64 -14.88
CA LEU A 294 16.00 10.22 -16.09
C LEU A 294 15.81 11.73 -15.96
N ASN A 295 15.25 12.21 -14.86
CA ASN A 295 15.03 13.64 -14.66
C ASN A 295 16.37 14.40 -14.64
N THR A 296 17.37 13.91 -13.91
CA THR A 296 18.71 14.52 -13.86
C THR A 296 19.37 14.51 -15.24
N GLY A 297 19.30 13.40 -15.98
CA GLY A 297 19.85 13.29 -17.31
C GLY A 297 19.17 14.24 -18.30
N MET A 298 17.83 14.31 -18.30
CA MET A 298 17.06 15.21 -19.16
C MET A 298 17.35 16.68 -18.85
N GLN A 299 17.49 17.04 -17.56
CA GLN A 299 17.86 18.39 -17.15
C GLN A 299 19.25 18.76 -17.67
N THR A 300 20.23 17.86 -17.54
CA THR A 300 21.62 18.11 -17.92
C THR A 300 21.81 18.27 -19.44
N TYR A 301 21.14 17.43 -20.23
CA TYR A 301 21.36 17.36 -21.69
C TYR A 301 20.29 18.04 -22.52
N GLY A 302 19.10 18.28 -21.98
CA GLY A 302 17.95 18.78 -22.75
C GLY A 302 17.25 20.00 -22.14
N GLY A 303 17.61 20.38 -20.91
CA GLY A 303 17.00 21.50 -20.21
C GLY A 303 15.52 21.28 -19.84
N ASP A 304 14.84 22.35 -19.46
CA ASP A 304 13.47 22.32 -18.90
C ASP A 304 12.43 21.76 -19.87
N LEU A 305 12.61 21.97 -21.19
CA LEU A 305 11.67 21.45 -22.21
C LEU A 305 11.60 19.93 -22.22
N TYR A 306 12.76 19.26 -22.10
CA TYR A 306 12.85 17.80 -22.09
C TYR A 306 12.32 17.21 -20.76
N VAL A 307 12.59 17.88 -19.64
CA VAL A 307 12.00 17.49 -18.33
C VAL A 307 10.49 17.61 -18.35
N GLY A 308 9.95 18.70 -18.91
CA GLY A 308 8.52 18.89 -19.10
C GLY A 308 7.90 17.78 -19.97
N SER A 309 8.54 17.46 -21.09
CA SER A 309 8.06 16.42 -22.03
C SER A 309 8.02 15.04 -21.36
N ILE A 310 9.08 14.65 -20.62
CA ILE A 310 9.09 13.33 -19.95
C ILE A 310 8.09 13.27 -18.81
N THR A 311 7.84 14.38 -18.11
CA THR A 311 6.83 14.46 -17.06
C THR A 311 5.42 14.22 -17.61
N ILE A 312 5.10 14.78 -18.79
CA ILE A 312 3.84 14.52 -19.47
C ILE A 312 3.73 13.04 -19.86
N MET A 313 4.79 12.49 -20.48
CA MET A 313 4.81 11.06 -20.85
C MET A 313 4.63 10.14 -19.63
N GLN A 314 5.28 10.42 -18.51
CA GLN A 314 5.10 9.67 -17.27
C GLN A 314 3.67 9.76 -16.74
N SER A 315 3.04 10.93 -16.82
CA SER A 315 1.64 11.12 -16.40
C SER A 315 0.67 10.29 -17.24
N VAL A 316 0.86 10.28 -18.56
CA VAL A 316 0.06 9.43 -19.48
C VAL A 316 0.29 7.94 -19.17
N MET A 317 1.54 7.54 -18.94
CA MET A 317 1.87 6.16 -18.58
C MET A 317 1.21 5.73 -17.27
N GLN A 318 1.21 6.58 -16.25
CA GLN A 318 0.52 6.32 -14.98
C GLN A 318 -1.00 6.16 -15.15
N MET A 319 -1.65 6.96 -16.01
CA MET A 319 -3.08 6.80 -16.32
C MET A 319 -3.42 5.42 -16.86
N ILE A 320 -2.51 4.77 -17.60
CA ILE A 320 -2.69 3.44 -18.14
C ILE A 320 -2.38 2.36 -17.11
N VAL A 321 -1.30 2.53 -16.36
CA VAL A 321 -0.79 1.51 -15.42
C VAL A 321 -1.67 1.39 -14.18
N MET A 322 -2.19 2.48 -13.62
CA MET A 322 -2.98 2.45 -12.39
C MET A 322 -4.27 1.62 -12.46
N PRO A 323 -5.11 1.70 -13.51
CA PRO A 323 -6.25 0.79 -13.64
C PRO A 323 -5.85 -0.67 -13.70
N VAL A 324 -4.76 -1.00 -14.42
CA VAL A 324 -4.22 -2.37 -14.50
C VAL A 324 -3.75 -2.87 -13.13
N GLN A 325 -3.07 -2.03 -12.38
CA GLN A 325 -2.70 -2.34 -10.98
C GLN A 325 -3.94 -2.56 -10.10
N GLY A 326 -4.96 -1.73 -10.23
CA GLY A 326 -6.22 -1.89 -9.49
C GLY A 326 -6.92 -3.22 -9.81
N ILE A 327 -6.98 -3.61 -11.10
CA ILE A 327 -7.55 -4.89 -11.52
C ILE A 327 -6.75 -6.06 -10.92
N THR A 328 -5.41 -5.98 -10.97
CA THR A 328 -4.52 -7.01 -10.46
C THR A 328 -4.64 -7.14 -8.93
N GLN A 329 -4.61 -6.04 -8.20
CA GLN A 329 -4.77 -6.01 -6.74
C GLN A 329 -6.14 -6.53 -6.30
N GLY A 330 -7.22 -6.16 -7.01
CA GLY A 330 -8.57 -6.64 -6.72
C GLY A 330 -8.75 -8.13 -7.02
N THR A 331 -8.00 -8.69 -7.97
CA THR A 331 -8.09 -10.09 -8.38
C THR A 331 -7.20 -11.00 -7.52
N GLN A 332 -6.14 -10.47 -6.94
CA GLN A 332 -5.16 -11.21 -6.13
C GLN A 332 -5.79 -12.03 -4.99
N PRO A 333 -6.76 -11.51 -4.21
CA PRO A 333 -7.42 -12.29 -3.15
C PRO A 333 -8.13 -13.53 -3.65
N ILE A 334 -8.74 -13.47 -4.85
CA ILE A 334 -9.44 -14.62 -5.45
C ILE A 334 -8.46 -15.75 -5.72
N MET A 335 -7.32 -15.43 -6.34
CA MET A 335 -6.28 -16.41 -6.66
C MET A 335 -5.65 -16.99 -5.39
N SER A 336 -5.23 -16.12 -4.47
CA SER A 336 -4.56 -16.51 -3.24
C SER A 336 -5.43 -17.39 -2.35
N TYR A 337 -6.71 -17.04 -2.16
CA TYR A 337 -7.65 -17.82 -1.38
C TYR A 337 -7.89 -19.21 -2.00
N ASN A 338 -8.22 -19.27 -3.30
CA ASN A 338 -8.49 -20.53 -3.99
C ASN A 338 -7.24 -21.42 -4.10
N TYR A 339 -6.04 -20.83 -4.18
CA TYR A 339 -4.79 -21.57 -4.08
C TYR A 339 -4.65 -22.27 -2.71
N GLY A 340 -4.93 -21.54 -1.63
CA GLY A 340 -4.95 -22.09 -0.27
C GLY A 340 -6.00 -23.20 -0.08
N ALA A 341 -7.16 -23.04 -0.69
CA ALA A 341 -8.26 -24.02 -0.70
C ALA A 341 -8.00 -25.22 -1.65
N ARG A 342 -6.84 -25.27 -2.32
CA ARG A 342 -6.46 -26.28 -3.33
C ARG A 342 -7.41 -26.35 -4.55
N ASN A 343 -8.16 -25.28 -4.80
CA ASN A 343 -9.05 -25.18 -5.96
C ASN A 343 -8.30 -24.58 -7.16
N TYR A 344 -7.33 -25.31 -7.69
CA TYR A 344 -6.44 -24.86 -8.77
C TYR A 344 -7.20 -24.56 -10.07
N HIS A 345 -8.35 -25.21 -10.31
CA HIS A 345 -9.18 -24.92 -11.47
C HIS A 345 -9.68 -23.48 -11.44
N ARG A 346 -10.17 -23.00 -10.29
CA ARG A 346 -10.59 -21.59 -10.14
C ARG A 346 -9.42 -20.61 -10.22
N VAL A 347 -8.26 -20.98 -9.69
CA VAL A 347 -7.02 -20.16 -9.84
C VAL A 347 -6.70 -19.97 -11.31
N ARG A 348 -6.67 -21.06 -12.11
CA ARG A 348 -6.39 -21.01 -13.54
C ARG A 348 -7.43 -20.22 -14.33
N GLN A 349 -8.71 -20.39 -14.02
CA GLN A 349 -9.79 -19.60 -14.65
C GLN A 349 -9.67 -18.10 -14.32
N THR A 350 -9.40 -17.77 -13.06
CA THR A 350 -9.22 -16.39 -12.63
C THR A 350 -8.01 -15.76 -13.32
N PHE A 351 -6.89 -16.47 -13.39
CA PHE A 351 -5.68 -16.01 -14.08
C PHE A 351 -5.92 -15.76 -15.57
N LYS A 352 -6.58 -16.70 -16.27
CA LYS A 352 -6.91 -16.51 -17.70
C LYS A 352 -7.77 -15.27 -17.92
N ARG A 353 -8.82 -15.08 -17.12
CA ARG A 353 -9.68 -13.90 -17.21
C ARG A 353 -8.95 -12.60 -16.88
N LEU A 354 -8.13 -12.61 -15.83
CA LEU A 354 -7.29 -11.47 -15.49
C LEU A 354 -6.37 -11.09 -16.65
N LEU A 355 -5.67 -12.08 -17.23
CA LEU A 355 -4.76 -11.87 -18.35
C LEU A 355 -5.51 -11.29 -19.56
N THR A 356 -6.68 -11.83 -19.90
CA THR A 356 -7.51 -11.30 -21.00
C THR A 356 -7.92 -9.86 -20.73
N ILE A 357 -8.43 -9.55 -19.54
CA ILE A 357 -8.89 -8.19 -19.18
C ILE A 357 -7.71 -7.20 -19.22
N THR A 358 -6.59 -7.54 -18.62
CA THR A 358 -5.42 -6.65 -18.56
C THR A 358 -4.83 -6.41 -19.96
N LEU A 359 -4.70 -7.45 -20.80
CA LEU A 359 -4.26 -7.30 -22.18
C LEU A 359 -5.21 -6.43 -22.98
N THR A 360 -6.53 -6.66 -22.88
CA THR A 360 -7.53 -5.86 -23.60
C THR A 360 -7.46 -4.39 -23.19
N VAL A 361 -7.37 -4.10 -21.89
CA VAL A 361 -7.27 -2.72 -21.38
C VAL A 361 -5.98 -2.05 -21.86
N THR A 362 -4.85 -2.76 -21.77
CA THR A 362 -3.54 -2.22 -22.19
C THR A 362 -3.48 -1.99 -23.71
N CYS A 363 -3.98 -2.93 -24.51
CA CYS A 363 -4.03 -2.77 -25.97
C CYS A 363 -4.98 -1.63 -26.38
N ALA A 364 -6.15 -1.52 -25.73
CA ALA A 364 -7.08 -0.42 -25.99
C ALA A 364 -6.45 0.94 -25.64
N ALA A 365 -5.78 1.04 -24.49
CA ALA A 365 -5.08 2.26 -24.08
C ALA A 365 -3.94 2.61 -25.07
N PHE A 366 -3.16 1.62 -25.50
CA PHE A 366 -2.12 1.83 -26.51
C PHE A 366 -2.69 2.37 -27.83
N LEU A 367 -3.78 1.78 -28.32
CA LEU A 367 -4.44 2.24 -29.57
C LEU A 367 -4.97 3.67 -29.42
N LEU A 368 -5.55 4.03 -28.27
CA LEU A 368 -6.02 5.39 -28.01
C LEU A 368 -4.85 6.40 -28.05
N VAL A 369 -3.74 6.12 -27.37
CA VAL A 369 -2.57 7.00 -27.36
C VAL A 369 -1.96 7.12 -28.76
N ALA A 370 -1.87 6.01 -29.52
CA ALA A 370 -1.38 6.01 -30.89
C ALA A 370 -2.26 6.81 -31.87
N GLN A 371 -3.59 6.81 -31.65
CA GLN A 371 -4.53 7.61 -32.43
C GLN A 371 -4.40 9.11 -32.14
N ILE A 372 -4.28 9.47 -30.84
CA ILE A 372 -4.07 10.87 -30.41
C ILE A 372 -2.77 11.42 -31.00
N GLY A 373 -1.69 10.63 -30.96
CA GLY A 373 -0.41 11.01 -31.57
C GLY A 373 -0.48 11.23 -33.07
N ARG A 374 -1.28 10.43 -33.80
CA ARG A 374 -1.48 10.60 -35.25
C ARG A 374 -2.37 11.79 -35.62
N ALA A 375 -3.28 12.19 -34.76
CA ALA A 375 -4.18 13.33 -34.99
C ALA A 375 -3.48 14.69 -34.80
N HIS A 376 -2.28 14.71 -34.24
CA HIS A 376 -1.50 15.93 -33.93
C HIS A 376 -0.25 16.06 -34.84
N VAL A 377 0.01 15.10 -35.74
CA VAL A 377 1.01 15.15 -36.79
C VAL A 377 0.30 15.36 -38.15
#